data_34792205b137dbd584e69885e9b833b3
#
_entry.id   34792205b137dbd584e69885e9b833b3
#
_cell.length_a   1.000
_cell.length_b   1.000
_cell.length_c   1.000
_cell.angle_alpha   90.00
_cell.angle_beta   90.00
_cell.angle_gamma   90.00
#
_symmetry.space_group_name_H-M   'P 1'
#
loop_
_entity.id
_entity.type
_entity.pdbx_description
1 polymer ?
#
loop_
_entity_poly.entity_id
_entity_poly.type
_entity_poly.pdbx_seq_one_letter_code
_entity_poly.pdbx_strand_id
1 'polypeptide(L)'
;MDPGETPTMTALREAHEEVGLVPDDVDVRGELTHLNTVVSRSYIVPKVALLPGRVDLAAQTMEVDRVMWVPLREFTRPDTYHTERWGFEGTTRVLHFFELDDETVWGATAHILVDLLTRATGGVGPGA
;
A
#
# COMPACT_ATOMS: atom_id res chain seq x y z
N MET A 1 -0.16 -12.19 -12.06
CA MET A 1 -0.10 -11.38 -13.32
C MET A 1 -0.37 -12.31 -14.49
N ASP A 2 -1.35 -11.95 -15.31
CA ASP A 2 -1.70 -12.77 -16.47
C ASP A 2 -0.64 -12.62 -17.57
N PRO A 3 -0.50 -13.62 -18.45
CA PRO A 3 0.44 -13.52 -19.56
C PRO A 3 0.19 -12.28 -20.42
N GLY A 4 1.24 -11.55 -20.71
CA GLY A 4 1.16 -10.34 -21.53
C GLY A 4 0.72 -9.08 -20.81
N GLU A 5 0.36 -9.16 -19.52
CA GLU A 5 0.05 -7.97 -18.74
C GLU A 5 1.30 -7.25 -18.24
N THR A 6 1.24 -5.92 -18.26
CA THR A 6 2.23 -5.10 -17.54
C THR A 6 1.82 -5.02 -16.06
N PRO A 7 2.74 -4.64 -15.15
CA PRO A 7 2.37 -4.41 -13.75
C PRO A 7 1.23 -3.40 -13.58
N THR A 8 1.18 -2.36 -14.41
CA THR A 8 0.09 -1.38 -14.37
C THR A 8 -1.23 -2.01 -14.76
N MET A 9 -1.26 -2.81 -15.83
CA MET A 9 -2.46 -3.51 -16.26
C MET A 9 -2.98 -4.46 -15.17
N THR A 10 -2.07 -5.19 -14.54
CA THR A 10 -2.41 -6.10 -13.44
C THR A 10 -3.02 -5.34 -12.27
N ALA A 11 -2.40 -4.23 -11.86
CA ALA A 11 -2.89 -3.43 -10.73
C ALA A 11 -4.30 -2.89 -11.00
N LEU A 12 -4.55 -2.38 -12.19
CA LEU A 12 -5.87 -1.85 -12.58
C LEU A 12 -6.93 -2.96 -12.63
N ARG A 13 -6.58 -4.12 -13.21
CA ARG A 13 -7.50 -5.25 -13.28
C ARG A 13 -7.87 -5.76 -11.90
N GLU A 14 -6.89 -5.99 -11.04
CA GLU A 14 -7.14 -6.49 -9.69
C GLU A 14 -7.92 -5.50 -8.84
N ALA A 15 -7.63 -4.21 -8.95
CA ALA A 15 -8.38 -3.19 -8.22
C ALA A 15 -9.85 -3.15 -8.67
N HIS A 16 -10.10 -3.32 -9.97
CA HIS A 16 -11.46 -3.41 -10.48
C HIS A 16 -12.18 -4.65 -9.93
N GLU A 17 -11.52 -5.80 -9.96
CA GLU A 17 -12.11 -7.06 -9.48
C GLU A 17 -12.37 -7.04 -7.97
N GLU A 18 -11.45 -6.51 -7.19
CA GLU A 18 -11.50 -6.59 -5.73
C GLU A 18 -12.36 -5.50 -5.07
N VAL A 19 -12.33 -4.28 -5.59
CA VAL A 19 -13.01 -3.14 -4.95
C VAL A 19 -13.88 -2.31 -5.90
N GLY A 20 -13.96 -2.69 -7.16
CA GLY A 20 -14.81 -2.00 -8.14
C GLY A 20 -14.22 -0.70 -8.68
N LEU A 21 -12.91 -0.50 -8.53
CA LEU A 21 -12.26 0.69 -9.09
C LEU A 21 -12.30 0.66 -10.61
N VAL A 22 -12.89 1.70 -11.22
CA VAL A 22 -13.04 1.78 -12.67
C VAL A 22 -11.71 2.26 -13.28
N PRO A 23 -11.08 1.47 -14.17
CA PRO A 23 -9.77 1.85 -14.71
C PRO A 23 -9.74 3.21 -15.40
N ASP A 24 -10.84 3.62 -16.04
CA ASP A 24 -10.91 4.91 -16.73
C ASP A 24 -10.84 6.10 -15.76
N ASP A 25 -11.14 5.89 -14.47
CA ASP A 25 -11.05 6.94 -13.44
C ASP A 25 -9.64 7.08 -12.87
N VAL A 26 -8.72 6.20 -13.25
CA VAL A 26 -7.41 6.10 -12.61
C VAL A 26 -6.34 6.76 -13.46
N ASP A 27 -5.69 7.78 -12.90
CA ASP A 27 -4.54 8.44 -13.52
C ASP A 27 -3.26 7.94 -12.86
N VAL A 28 -2.60 6.96 -13.47
CA VAL A 28 -1.37 6.38 -12.95
C VAL A 28 -0.22 7.36 -13.14
N ARG A 29 0.40 7.76 -12.03
CA ARG A 29 1.42 8.82 -12.01
C ARG A 29 2.84 8.30 -11.85
N GLY A 30 3.01 7.08 -11.38
CA GLY A 30 4.34 6.54 -11.19
C GLY A 30 4.34 5.27 -10.39
N GLU A 31 5.52 4.86 -10.00
CA GLU A 31 5.70 3.67 -9.17
C GLU A 31 6.72 3.94 -8.07
N LEU A 32 6.58 3.19 -7.00
CA LEU A 32 7.49 3.24 -5.87
C LEU A 32 8.53 2.12 -5.98
N THR A 33 9.43 2.05 -5.00
CA THR A 33 10.46 1.02 -4.98
C THR A 33 9.83 -0.36 -4.96
N HIS A 34 10.28 -1.22 -5.87
CA HIS A 34 9.83 -2.62 -5.93
C HIS A 34 10.29 -3.35 -4.68
N LEU A 35 9.49 -4.31 -4.23
CA LEU A 35 9.84 -5.09 -3.05
C LEU A 35 9.49 -6.56 -3.23
N ASN A 36 10.26 -7.39 -2.51
CA ASN A 36 9.97 -8.81 -2.39
C ASN A 36 9.40 -9.09 -1.02
N THR A 37 8.31 -9.85 -0.96
CA THR A 37 7.78 -10.30 0.32
C THR A 37 8.40 -11.64 0.68
N VAL A 38 8.75 -11.82 1.97
CA VAL A 38 9.44 -13.02 2.43
C VAL A 38 8.48 -14.20 2.55
N VAL A 39 7.32 -13.93 3.14
CA VAL A 39 6.35 -14.98 3.46
C VAL A 39 5.70 -15.55 2.20
N SER A 40 5.21 -14.69 1.32
CA SER A 40 4.53 -15.11 0.09
C SER A 40 5.48 -15.24 -1.10
N ARG A 41 6.73 -14.81 -0.97
CA ARG A 41 7.73 -14.77 -2.05
C ARG A 41 7.20 -14.03 -3.28
N SER A 42 6.42 -12.98 -3.06
CA SER A 42 5.84 -12.17 -4.12
C SER A 42 6.75 -11.01 -4.45
N TYR A 43 6.81 -10.68 -5.74
CA TYR A 43 7.45 -9.46 -6.21
C TYR A 43 6.38 -8.41 -6.42
N ILE A 44 6.50 -7.27 -5.72
CA ILE A 44 5.49 -6.23 -5.74
C ILE A 44 6.04 -4.99 -6.44
N VAL A 45 5.28 -4.47 -7.39
CA VAL A 45 5.54 -3.20 -8.06
C VAL A 45 4.43 -2.22 -7.65
N PRO A 46 4.68 -1.38 -6.62
CA PRO A 46 3.65 -0.44 -6.17
C PRO A 46 3.44 0.66 -7.19
N LYS A 47 2.18 0.96 -7.48
CA LYS A 47 1.79 2.04 -8.39
C LYS A 47 1.12 3.16 -7.60
N VAL A 48 1.43 4.39 -7.98
CA VAL A 48 0.80 5.59 -7.43
C VAL A 48 -0.11 6.19 -8.48
N ALA A 49 -1.35 6.43 -8.10
CA ALA A 49 -2.34 6.96 -9.02
C ALA A 49 -3.18 8.03 -8.33
N LEU A 50 -3.75 8.91 -9.14
CA LEU A 50 -4.71 9.91 -8.70
C LEU A 50 -6.09 9.52 -9.18
N LEU A 51 -7.08 9.80 -8.34
CA LEU A 51 -8.49 9.62 -8.66
C LEU A 51 -9.16 11.00 -8.69
N PRO A 52 -10.29 11.15 -9.42
CA PRO A 52 -10.99 12.45 -9.50
C PRO A 52 -11.60 12.88 -8.17
N GLY A 53 -11.65 12.00 -7.19
CA GLY A 53 -12.18 12.26 -5.86
C GLY A 53 -12.40 10.94 -5.14
N ARG A 54 -13.20 10.95 -4.09
CA ARG A 54 -13.63 9.71 -3.45
C ARG A 54 -14.67 9.03 -4.33
N VAL A 55 -14.20 8.07 -5.11
CA VAL A 55 -15.08 7.23 -5.93
C VAL A 55 -15.70 6.14 -5.06
N ASP A 56 -16.85 5.60 -5.49
CA ASP A 56 -17.50 4.52 -4.76
C ASP A 56 -16.70 3.23 -4.93
N LEU A 57 -16.22 2.71 -3.82
CA LEU A 57 -15.50 1.44 -3.77
C LEU A 57 -16.18 0.54 -2.75
N ALA A 58 -16.24 -0.76 -3.05
CA ALA A 58 -16.82 -1.74 -2.15
C ALA A 58 -16.11 -3.08 -2.32
N ALA A 59 -16.05 -3.86 -1.25
CA ALA A 59 -15.49 -5.20 -1.32
C ALA A 59 -16.29 -6.05 -2.31
N GLN A 60 -15.64 -6.55 -3.35
CA GLN A 60 -16.25 -7.35 -4.41
C GLN A 60 -15.91 -8.83 -4.30
N THR A 61 -14.91 -9.18 -3.50
CA THR A 61 -14.45 -10.55 -3.32
C THR A 61 -14.33 -10.87 -1.84
N MET A 62 -14.23 -12.15 -1.53
CA MET A 62 -14.04 -12.60 -0.16
C MET A 62 -12.64 -12.31 0.39
N GLU A 63 -11.71 -11.94 -0.46
CA GLU A 63 -10.36 -11.56 -0.05
C GLU A 63 -10.32 -10.16 0.60
N VAL A 64 -11.35 -9.34 0.34
CA VAL A 64 -11.43 -7.98 0.87
C VAL A 64 -12.47 -7.92 1.98
N ASP A 65 -12.01 -7.72 3.21
CA ASP A 65 -12.90 -7.62 4.38
C ASP A 65 -13.63 -6.28 4.40
N ARG A 66 -12.91 -5.20 4.12
CA ARG A 66 -13.51 -3.86 4.07
C ARG A 66 -12.66 -2.92 3.24
N VAL A 67 -13.28 -1.85 2.79
CA VAL A 67 -12.64 -0.75 2.07
C VAL A 67 -12.75 0.50 2.92
N MET A 68 -11.66 1.26 3.04
CA MET A 68 -11.67 2.49 3.82
C MET A 68 -10.85 3.57 3.12
N TRP A 69 -11.28 4.81 3.27
CA TRP A 69 -10.53 5.97 2.85
C TRP A 69 -9.80 6.55 4.06
N VAL A 70 -8.50 6.75 3.96
CA VAL A 70 -7.70 7.24 5.07
C VAL A 70 -6.99 8.52 4.64
N PRO A 71 -7.16 9.63 5.38
CA PRO A 71 -6.39 10.83 5.10
C PRO A 71 -4.90 10.56 5.26
N LEU A 72 -4.08 10.99 4.31
CA LEU A 72 -2.64 10.75 4.37
C LEU A 72 -2.00 11.32 5.64
N ARG A 73 -2.56 12.40 6.20
CA ARG A 73 -2.06 13.01 7.44
C ARG A 73 -2.10 12.05 8.63
N GLU A 74 -3.00 11.05 8.61
CA GLU A 74 -3.07 10.06 9.69
C GLU A 74 -1.80 9.20 9.74
N PHE A 75 -1.14 9.00 8.62
CA PHE A 75 0.09 8.23 8.54
C PHE A 75 1.33 9.04 8.94
N THR A 76 1.21 10.36 9.06
CA THR A 76 2.32 11.24 9.45
C THR A 76 2.31 11.60 10.94
N ARG A 77 1.30 11.17 11.67
CA ARG A 77 1.20 11.45 13.11
C ARG A 77 2.23 10.62 13.87
N PRO A 78 2.98 11.24 14.81
CA PRO A 78 3.99 10.51 15.59
C PRO A 78 3.45 9.35 16.42
N ASP A 79 2.20 9.46 16.88
CA ASP A 79 1.55 8.44 17.71
C ASP A 79 0.96 7.27 16.90
N THR A 80 0.96 7.37 15.59
CA THR A 80 0.42 6.35 14.71
C THR A 80 1.50 5.34 14.31
N TYR A 81 2.69 5.82 14.04
CA TYR A 81 3.75 5.03 13.42
C TYR A 81 4.75 4.49 14.43
N HIS A 82 5.09 3.20 14.30
CA HIS A 82 6.22 2.61 15.01
C HIS A 82 6.84 1.49 14.18
N THR A 83 8.03 1.06 14.60
CA THR A 83 8.71 -0.08 14.00
C THR A 83 8.95 -1.16 15.04
N GLU A 84 9.03 -2.41 14.56
CA GLU A 84 9.39 -3.56 15.38
C GLU A 84 10.48 -4.35 14.66
N ARG A 85 11.35 -4.99 15.42
CA ARG A 85 12.38 -5.86 14.85
C ARG A 85 11.96 -7.30 15.05
N TRP A 86 11.84 -8.02 13.96
CA TRP A 86 11.51 -9.44 13.98
C TRP A 86 12.66 -10.24 13.40
N GLY A 87 13.06 -11.31 14.12
CA GLY A 87 14.14 -12.18 13.68
C GLY A 87 13.61 -13.51 13.18
N PHE A 88 14.08 -13.93 12.00
CA PHE A 88 13.77 -15.22 11.40
C PHE A 88 15.07 -15.84 10.91
N GLU A 89 15.39 -17.05 11.37
CA GLU A 89 16.51 -17.85 10.87
C GLU A 89 17.82 -17.05 10.76
N GLY A 90 18.14 -16.27 11.79
CA GLY A 90 19.39 -15.51 11.85
C GLY A 90 19.35 -14.16 11.14
N THR A 91 18.24 -13.79 10.52
CA THR A 91 18.06 -12.47 9.92
C THR A 91 17.12 -11.63 10.77
N THR A 92 17.46 -10.34 10.92
CA THR A 92 16.60 -9.38 11.61
C THR A 92 15.97 -8.47 10.57
N ARG A 93 14.65 -8.33 10.63
CA ARG A 93 13.90 -7.44 9.75
C ARG A 93 13.22 -6.36 10.56
N VAL A 94 13.20 -5.15 10.00
CA VAL A 94 12.44 -4.04 10.56
C VAL A 94 11.08 -4.03 9.87
N LEU A 95 10.02 -4.13 10.68
CA LEU A 95 8.64 -4.04 10.19
C LEU A 95 8.05 -2.71 10.61
N HIS A 96 7.28 -2.14 9.71
CA HIS A 96 6.59 -0.86 9.92
C HIS A 96 5.13 -1.10 10.29
N PHE A 97 4.62 -0.30 11.21
CA PHE A 97 3.25 -0.37 11.69
C PHE A 97 2.64 1.01 11.76
N PHE A 98 1.42 1.15 11.27
CA PHE A 98 0.60 2.33 11.46
C PHE A 98 -0.65 1.92 12.25
N GLU A 99 -0.72 2.36 13.49
CA GLU A 99 -1.85 2.08 14.37
C GLU A 99 -2.89 3.18 14.20
N LEU A 100 -3.90 2.91 13.35
CA LEU A 100 -5.03 3.80 13.17
C LEU A 100 -6.06 3.53 14.28
N ASP A 101 -7.08 4.37 14.38
CA ASP A 101 -8.06 4.26 15.45
C ASP A 101 -8.77 2.90 15.49
N ASP A 102 -9.04 2.31 14.33
CA ASP A 102 -9.78 1.06 14.23
C ASP A 102 -9.14 0.03 13.31
N GLU A 103 -7.89 0.24 12.93
CA GLU A 103 -7.18 -0.66 12.01
C GLU A 103 -5.67 -0.53 12.19
N THR A 104 -4.96 -1.63 12.07
CA THR A 104 -3.50 -1.62 12.00
C THR A 104 -3.07 -1.89 10.56
N VAL A 105 -2.28 -0.98 10.00
CA VAL A 105 -1.66 -1.17 8.68
C VAL A 105 -0.21 -1.55 8.89
N TRP A 106 0.19 -2.71 8.39
CA TRP A 106 1.52 -3.24 8.63
C TRP A 106 2.03 -4.06 7.44
N GLY A 107 3.21 -4.62 7.57
CA GLY A 107 3.79 -5.50 6.55
C GLY A 107 4.13 -4.77 5.27
N ALA A 108 3.88 -5.41 4.13
CA ALA A 108 4.20 -4.86 2.81
C ALA A 108 3.48 -3.55 2.54
N THR A 109 2.22 -3.43 2.92
CA THR A 109 1.45 -2.20 2.73
C THR A 109 2.06 -1.03 3.51
N ALA A 110 2.44 -1.26 4.76
CA ALA A 110 3.10 -0.21 5.56
C ALA A 110 4.45 0.17 4.97
N HIS A 111 5.21 -0.78 4.48
CA HIS A 111 6.49 -0.53 3.80
C HIS A 111 6.30 0.40 2.59
N ILE A 112 5.27 0.11 1.78
CA ILE A 112 4.94 0.94 0.61
C ILE A 112 4.55 2.36 1.04
N LEU A 113 3.75 2.49 2.10
CA LEU A 113 3.35 3.80 2.61
C LEU A 113 4.54 4.60 3.15
N VAL A 114 5.50 3.96 3.81
CA VAL A 114 6.72 4.64 4.26
C VAL A 114 7.48 5.21 3.06
N ASP A 115 7.63 4.44 1.98
CA ASP A 115 8.30 4.92 0.77
C ASP A 115 7.56 6.11 0.16
N LEU A 116 6.23 6.03 0.04
CA LEU A 116 5.41 7.12 -0.47
C LEU A 116 5.57 8.38 0.37
N LEU A 117 5.44 8.27 1.68
CA LEU A 117 5.54 9.41 2.60
C LEU A 117 6.92 10.03 2.60
N THR A 118 7.96 9.21 2.55
CA THR A 118 9.35 9.70 2.49
C THR A 118 9.57 10.54 1.23
N ARG A 119 9.09 10.07 0.09
CA ARG A 119 9.20 10.81 -1.17
C ARG A 119 8.35 12.08 -1.17
N ALA A 120 7.13 12.00 -0.63
CA ALA A 120 6.20 13.12 -0.61
C ALA A 120 6.66 14.25 0.34
N THR A 121 7.39 13.92 1.40
CA THR A 121 7.87 14.88 2.39
C THR A 121 9.32 15.31 2.17
N GLY A 122 9.92 14.94 1.04
CA GLY A 122 11.31 15.29 0.75
C GLY A 122 12.34 14.58 1.63
N GLY A 123 12.02 13.36 2.09
CA GLY A 123 12.93 12.53 2.86
C GLY A 123 12.68 12.51 4.37
N VAL A 124 11.64 13.23 4.85
CA VAL A 124 11.33 13.27 6.29
C VAL A 124 10.72 11.95 6.77
N GLY A 125 9.78 11.40 6.00
CA GLY A 125 9.13 10.16 6.35
C GLY A 125 8.05 10.29 7.43
N PRO A 126 7.43 9.16 7.82
CA PRO A 126 6.37 9.18 8.83
C PRO A 126 6.93 9.30 10.24
N GLY A 127 6.15 9.90 11.13
CA GLY A 127 6.51 10.03 12.53
C GLY A 127 7.57 11.08 12.83
N ALA A 128 7.92 11.91 11.87
CA ALA A 128 8.94 12.95 12.03
C ALA A 128 8.38 14.27 12.58
#